data_218a1788717ba8846d3503e0a438dd04
#
_entry.id   218a1788717ba8846d3503e0a438dd04
#
_cell.length_a   1.000
_cell.length_b   1.000
_cell.length_c   1.000
_cell.angle_alpha   90.00
_cell.angle_beta   90.00
_cell.angle_gamma   90.00
#
_symmetry.space_group_name_H-M   'P 1'
#
loop_
_entity.id
_entity.type
_entity.pdbx_description
1 polymer ?
#
loop_
_entity_poly.entity_id
_entity_poly.type
_entity_poly.pdbx_seq_one_letter_code
_entity_poly.pdbx_strand_id
1 'polypeptide(L)'
;MYHNDKKYALTNCVLLDGSEHMEPQTGKAVCIAGEKISEIVDAQHIPAGYEAVDLGGKYVLPGLINMHVHLPASGKPKKKARDPKKLVKLITFCALTNRIGVNMCEGYAKTELLSGVTTIRTVGGVADYDTKIRDLAAAGKILAPRVLASNMAVSVPGGHMA
;
A
#
# COMPACT_ATOMS: atom_id res chain seq x y z
N MET A 1 0.84 -17.20 6.84
CA MET A 1 -0.53 -16.71 6.73
C MET A 1 -1.01 -16.39 8.15
N TYR A 2 -1.16 -15.12 8.49
CA TYR A 2 -1.74 -14.75 9.77
C TYR A 2 -3.24 -15.04 9.67
N HIS A 3 -3.71 -16.15 10.21
CA HIS A 3 -5.13 -16.34 10.50
C HIS A 3 -5.47 -15.45 11.70
N ASN A 4 -5.96 -14.26 11.42
CA ASN A 4 -6.53 -13.42 12.45
C ASN A 4 -8.01 -13.82 12.59
N ASP A 5 -8.31 -14.73 13.49
CA ASP A 5 -9.69 -15.15 13.80
C ASP A 5 -10.48 -14.06 14.56
N LYS A 6 -9.82 -12.94 14.86
CA LYS A 6 -10.45 -11.81 15.55
C LYS A 6 -11.44 -11.11 14.63
N LYS A 7 -12.56 -10.71 15.24
CA LYS A 7 -13.60 -9.92 14.60
C LYS A 7 -13.59 -8.53 15.23
N TYR A 8 -13.55 -7.50 14.40
CA TYR A 8 -13.56 -6.11 14.84
C TYR A 8 -14.77 -5.37 14.28
N ALA A 9 -15.37 -4.49 15.07
CA ALA A 9 -16.36 -3.54 14.61
C ALA A 9 -15.78 -2.11 14.77
N LEU A 10 -15.51 -1.43 13.66
CA LEU A 10 -15.08 -0.04 13.65
C LEU A 10 -16.30 0.84 13.94
N THR A 11 -16.28 1.55 15.06
CA THR A 11 -17.40 2.35 15.55
C THR A 11 -17.04 3.82 15.67
N ASN A 12 -18.03 4.66 15.94
CA ASN A 12 -17.84 6.11 16.13
C ASN A 12 -17.02 6.70 14.97
N CYS A 13 -17.46 6.47 13.75
CA CYS A 13 -16.81 6.92 12.54
C CYS A 13 -17.81 7.56 11.56
N VAL A 14 -17.28 8.32 10.62
CA VAL A 14 -18.00 8.79 9.44
C VAL A 14 -17.60 7.87 8.27
N LEU A 15 -18.54 7.05 7.82
CA LEU A 15 -18.29 6.10 6.72
C LEU A 15 -18.50 6.79 5.38
N LEU A 16 -17.51 6.63 4.49
CA LEU A 16 -17.58 6.92 3.06
C LEU A 16 -17.43 5.59 2.31
N ASP A 17 -18.50 5.07 1.75
CA ASP A 17 -18.55 3.69 1.26
C ASP A 17 -17.90 3.45 -0.10
N GLY A 18 -17.47 4.53 -0.78
CA GLY A 18 -16.85 4.47 -2.11
C GLY A 18 -17.85 4.31 -3.25
N SER A 19 -19.14 4.43 -3.00
CA SER A 19 -20.17 4.44 -4.04
C SER A 19 -20.12 5.73 -4.88
N GLU A 20 -20.82 5.75 -6.00
CA GLU A 20 -20.86 6.91 -6.91
C GLU A 20 -21.36 8.19 -6.21
N HIS A 21 -22.27 8.09 -5.27
CA HIS A 21 -22.83 9.22 -4.54
C HIS A 21 -22.23 9.43 -3.16
N MET A 22 -21.37 8.56 -2.71
CA MET A 22 -20.53 8.58 -1.49
C MET A 22 -20.93 9.63 -0.41
N GLU A 23 -22.17 9.54 0.05
CA GLU A 23 -22.66 10.42 1.11
C GLU A 23 -22.08 10.02 2.48
N PRO A 24 -21.63 10.98 3.31
CA PRO A 24 -21.11 10.68 4.65
C PRO A 24 -22.18 10.05 5.54
N GLN A 25 -21.93 8.81 5.99
CA GLN A 25 -22.83 8.04 6.85
C GLN A 25 -22.30 8.04 8.28
N THR A 26 -23.11 8.51 9.22
CA THR A 26 -22.86 8.41 10.66
C THR A 26 -23.73 7.35 11.31
N GLY A 27 -23.40 6.94 12.55
CA GLY A 27 -24.17 5.93 13.27
C GLY A 27 -24.03 4.52 12.72
N LYS A 28 -23.08 4.27 11.82
CA LYS A 28 -22.74 2.96 11.26
C LYS A 28 -21.53 2.35 11.94
N ALA A 29 -21.45 1.02 11.92
CA ALA A 29 -20.28 0.24 12.29
C ALA A 29 -19.86 -0.63 11.12
N VAL A 30 -18.54 -0.68 10.84
CA VAL A 30 -17.95 -1.55 9.83
C VAL A 30 -17.42 -2.79 10.51
N CYS A 31 -18.04 -3.94 10.28
CA CYS A 31 -17.69 -5.22 10.86
C CYS A 31 -16.68 -5.94 9.97
N ILE A 32 -15.56 -6.35 10.56
CA ILE A 32 -14.44 -7.02 9.89
C ILE A 32 -14.25 -8.39 10.51
N ALA A 33 -14.24 -9.43 9.69
CA ALA A 33 -13.95 -10.80 10.09
C ALA A 33 -12.79 -11.34 9.24
N GLY A 34 -11.65 -11.56 9.89
CA GLY A 34 -10.41 -11.92 9.19
C GLY A 34 -9.96 -10.80 8.23
N GLU A 35 -9.94 -11.11 6.94
CA GLU A 35 -9.49 -10.19 5.88
C GLU A 35 -10.64 -9.52 5.10
N LYS A 36 -11.89 -9.66 5.60
CA LYS A 36 -13.07 -9.18 4.88
C LYS A 36 -13.93 -8.27 5.73
N ILE A 37 -14.52 -7.27 5.10
CA ILE A 37 -15.69 -6.58 5.65
C ILE A 37 -16.83 -7.59 5.55
N SER A 38 -17.35 -8.03 6.70
CA SER A 38 -18.44 -8.99 6.75
C SER A 38 -19.80 -8.31 6.53
N GLU A 39 -19.97 -7.13 7.14
CA GLU A 39 -21.20 -6.35 7.06
C GLU A 39 -20.98 -4.91 7.52
N ILE A 40 -21.90 -4.03 7.15
CA ILE A 40 -22.03 -2.66 7.67
C ILE A 40 -23.40 -2.58 8.31
N VAL A 41 -23.44 -2.30 9.60
CA VAL A 41 -24.65 -2.28 10.41
C VAL A 41 -24.85 -0.96 11.11
N ASP A 42 -26.02 -0.73 11.69
CA ASP A 42 -26.17 0.38 12.64
C ASP A 42 -25.34 0.12 13.89
N ALA A 43 -24.65 1.13 14.39
CA ALA A 43 -23.73 1.00 15.51
C ALA A 43 -24.38 0.46 16.80
N GLN A 44 -25.71 0.49 16.87
CA GLN A 44 -26.50 -0.11 17.97
C GLN A 44 -26.77 -1.62 17.79
N HIS A 45 -26.48 -2.18 16.61
CA HIS A 45 -26.83 -3.55 16.24
C HIS A 45 -25.59 -4.38 15.85
N ILE A 46 -24.46 -4.14 16.51
CA ILE A 46 -23.22 -4.91 16.28
C ILE A 46 -23.44 -6.35 16.71
N PRO A 47 -23.18 -7.35 15.85
CA PRO A 47 -23.35 -8.75 16.19
C PRO A 47 -22.45 -9.18 17.34
N ALA A 48 -22.85 -10.17 18.09
CA ALA A 48 -22.05 -10.73 19.19
C ALA A 48 -20.71 -11.30 18.68
N GLY A 49 -19.67 -11.17 19.47
CA GLY A 49 -18.33 -11.69 19.16
C GLY A 49 -17.43 -10.74 18.39
N TYR A 50 -17.87 -9.51 18.13
CA TYR A 50 -17.01 -8.46 17.58
C TYR A 50 -16.41 -7.60 18.70
N GLU A 51 -15.12 -7.29 18.59
CA GLU A 51 -14.42 -6.33 19.45
C GLU A 51 -14.64 -4.92 18.88
N ALA A 52 -15.26 -4.04 19.64
CA ALA A 52 -15.52 -2.67 19.18
C ALA A 52 -14.23 -1.84 19.24
N VAL A 53 -13.94 -1.15 18.12
CA VAL A 53 -12.82 -0.20 17.99
C VAL A 53 -13.40 1.19 17.77
N ASP A 54 -13.31 2.04 18.77
CA ASP A 54 -13.75 3.43 18.68
C ASP A 54 -12.75 4.25 17.85
N LEU A 55 -13.20 4.85 16.77
CA LEU A 55 -12.38 5.67 15.88
C LEU A 55 -12.43 7.15 16.20
N GLY A 56 -13.17 7.58 17.24
CA GLY A 56 -13.19 8.97 17.71
C GLY A 56 -13.69 9.97 16.66
N GLY A 57 -14.67 9.59 15.85
CA GLY A 57 -15.25 10.46 14.82
C GLY A 57 -14.42 10.55 13.52
N LYS A 58 -13.41 9.70 13.33
CA LYS A 58 -12.58 9.69 12.11
C LYS A 58 -13.36 9.15 10.91
N TYR A 59 -12.90 9.53 9.72
CA TYR A 59 -13.44 8.99 8.48
C TYR A 59 -12.91 7.58 8.20
N VAL A 60 -13.80 6.71 7.73
CA VAL A 60 -13.49 5.39 7.19
C VAL A 60 -13.90 5.36 5.74
N LEU A 61 -12.98 5.00 4.86
CA LEU A 61 -13.19 4.92 3.41
C LEU A 61 -12.41 3.73 2.84
N PRO A 62 -12.78 3.23 1.63
CA PRO A 62 -11.98 2.26 0.93
C PRO A 62 -10.55 2.76 0.74
N GLY A 63 -9.58 1.85 0.86
CA GLY A 63 -8.19 2.19 0.65
C GLY A 63 -7.93 2.76 -0.74
N LEU A 64 -7.12 3.81 -0.83
CA LEU A 64 -6.77 4.46 -2.10
C LEU A 64 -5.94 3.53 -2.98
N ILE A 65 -6.07 3.71 -4.30
CA ILE A 65 -5.31 2.96 -5.31
C ILE A 65 -4.44 3.93 -6.10
N ASN A 66 -3.11 3.75 -6.04
CA ASN A 66 -2.18 4.53 -6.84
C ASN A 66 -1.73 3.71 -8.06
N MET A 67 -2.18 4.12 -9.24
CA MET A 67 -1.96 3.39 -10.49
C MET A 67 -0.64 3.73 -11.20
N HIS A 68 0.19 4.63 -10.64
CA HIS A 68 1.44 5.07 -11.26
C HIS A 68 2.51 5.32 -10.22
N VAL A 69 3.30 4.28 -9.91
CA VAL A 69 4.34 4.34 -8.88
C VAL A 69 5.69 3.86 -9.44
N HIS A 70 6.76 4.53 -9.03
CA HIS A 70 8.14 4.08 -9.22
C HIS A 70 8.77 3.84 -7.86
N LEU A 71 8.70 2.62 -7.34
CA LEU A 71 9.17 2.28 -5.99
C LEU A 71 10.61 2.72 -5.66
N PRO A 72 11.58 2.70 -6.61
CA PRO A 72 12.93 3.21 -6.34
C PRO A 72 13.02 4.73 -6.19
N ALA A 73 11.93 5.47 -6.45
CA ALA A 73 11.90 6.91 -6.38
C ALA A 73 11.20 7.40 -5.11
N SER A 74 11.81 8.35 -4.41
CA SER A 74 11.26 8.90 -3.16
C SER A 74 10.15 9.93 -3.35
N GLY A 75 9.89 10.39 -4.59
CA GLY A 75 8.99 11.51 -4.88
C GLY A 75 9.45 12.87 -4.32
N LYS A 76 10.51 12.92 -3.51
CA LYS A 76 10.97 14.16 -2.88
C LYS A 76 11.80 15.01 -3.84
N PRO A 77 11.60 16.33 -3.87
CA PRO A 77 12.45 17.24 -4.63
C PRO A 77 13.92 17.08 -4.24
N LYS A 78 14.80 16.99 -5.21
CA LYS A 78 16.25 16.89 -4.98
C LYS A 78 16.93 18.20 -5.34
N LYS A 79 17.79 18.72 -4.47
CA LYS A 79 18.58 19.94 -4.71
C LYS A 79 19.60 19.77 -5.84
N LYS A 80 20.05 18.55 -6.10
CA LYS A 80 20.95 18.20 -7.22
C LYS A 80 20.43 16.94 -7.90
N ALA A 81 20.31 16.98 -9.22
CA ALA A 81 20.04 15.80 -10.02
C ALA A 81 21.23 14.82 -9.87
N ARG A 82 20.93 13.57 -9.51
CA ARG A 82 21.92 12.48 -9.57
C ARG A 82 21.68 11.73 -10.87
N ASP A 83 22.76 11.30 -11.51
CA ASP A 83 22.66 10.43 -12.67
C ASP A 83 21.97 9.12 -12.28
N PRO A 84 20.77 8.84 -12.80
CA PRO A 84 20.01 7.63 -12.44
C PRO A 84 20.77 6.35 -12.80
N LYS A 85 21.53 6.34 -13.92
CA LYS A 85 22.31 5.16 -14.36
C LYS A 85 23.39 4.80 -13.35
N LYS A 86 24.08 5.81 -12.80
CA LYS A 86 25.10 5.58 -11.74
C LYS A 86 24.49 5.05 -10.47
N LEU A 87 23.31 5.56 -10.07
CA LEU A 87 22.62 5.08 -8.89
C LEU A 87 22.17 3.62 -9.06
N VAL A 88 21.53 3.29 -10.20
CA VAL A 88 21.11 1.92 -10.51
C VAL A 88 22.29 0.98 -10.47
N LYS A 89 23.40 1.31 -11.16
CA LYS A 89 24.63 0.51 -11.15
C LYS A 89 25.17 0.29 -9.73
N LEU A 90 25.11 1.31 -8.88
CA LEU A 90 25.58 1.20 -7.49
C LEU A 90 24.69 0.24 -6.67
N ILE A 91 23.37 0.38 -6.72
CA ILE A 91 22.48 -0.44 -5.91
C ILE A 91 22.30 -1.87 -6.44
N THR A 92 22.69 -2.15 -7.68
CA THR A 92 22.67 -3.51 -8.28
C THR A 92 24.06 -4.14 -8.34
N PHE A 93 25.12 -3.49 -7.84
CA PHE A 93 26.50 -3.91 -7.99
C PHE A 93 26.82 -5.26 -7.30
N CYS A 94 26.31 -5.47 -6.09
CA CYS A 94 26.53 -6.71 -5.34
C CYS A 94 25.34 -7.02 -4.44
N ALA A 95 25.33 -8.20 -3.82
CA ALA A 95 24.23 -8.65 -2.96
C ALA A 95 23.92 -7.67 -1.82
N LEU A 96 24.93 -7.06 -1.22
CA LEU A 96 24.76 -6.09 -0.13
C LEU A 96 24.08 -4.81 -0.61
N THR A 97 24.56 -4.21 -1.70
CA THR A 97 23.97 -2.98 -2.26
C THR A 97 22.57 -3.25 -2.82
N ASN A 98 22.34 -4.44 -3.39
CA ASN A 98 21.02 -4.88 -3.83
C ASN A 98 20.04 -4.95 -2.65
N ARG A 99 20.44 -5.51 -1.50
CA ARG A 99 19.62 -5.54 -0.30
C ARG A 99 19.29 -4.14 0.21
N ILE A 100 20.25 -3.21 0.17
CA ILE A 100 19.99 -1.80 0.52
C ILE A 100 18.93 -1.19 -0.40
N GLY A 101 19.00 -1.46 -1.72
CA GLY A 101 18.01 -1.01 -2.70
C GLY A 101 16.60 -1.56 -2.42
N VAL A 102 16.50 -2.84 -2.09
CA VAL A 102 15.22 -3.48 -1.72
C VAL A 102 14.66 -2.86 -0.44
N ASN A 103 15.47 -2.70 0.61
CA ASN A 103 15.04 -2.10 1.87
C ASN A 103 14.57 -0.64 1.69
N MET A 104 15.19 0.09 0.76
CA MET A 104 14.75 1.44 0.40
C MET A 104 13.35 1.41 -0.25
N CYS A 105 13.11 0.49 -1.19
CA CYS A 105 11.80 0.29 -1.81
C CYS A 105 10.74 -0.14 -0.79
N GLU A 106 11.09 -1.00 0.16
CA GLU A 106 10.22 -1.37 1.29
C GLU A 106 9.80 -0.13 2.10
N GLY A 107 10.74 0.74 2.44
CA GLY A 107 10.46 1.98 3.16
C GLY A 107 9.50 2.90 2.40
N TYR A 108 9.63 3.00 1.07
CA TYR A 108 8.73 3.79 0.25
C TYR A 108 7.34 3.14 0.13
N ALA A 109 7.26 1.82 -0.07
CA ALA A 109 6.00 1.10 -0.08
C ALA A 109 5.24 1.24 1.25
N LYS A 110 5.96 1.17 2.38
CA LYS A 110 5.37 1.43 3.71
C LYS A 110 4.84 2.86 3.82
N THR A 111 5.53 3.85 3.26
CA THR A 111 5.08 5.25 3.24
C THR A 111 3.78 5.40 2.45
N GLU A 112 3.66 4.76 1.28
CA GLU A 112 2.41 4.71 0.49
C GLU A 112 1.27 4.14 1.33
N LEU A 113 1.47 2.99 1.98
CA LEU A 113 0.44 2.37 2.82
C LEU A 113 0.00 3.30 3.96
N LEU A 114 0.94 3.92 4.66
CA LEU A 114 0.64 4.83 5.78
C LEU A 114 -0.03 6.14 5.33
N SER A 115 0.02 6.48 4.03
CA SER A 115 -0.73 7.59 3.46
C SER A 115 -2.18 7.23 3.08
N GLY A 116 -2.60 5.98 3.30
CA GLY A 116 -3.94 5.47 2.94
C GLY A 116 -4.00 4.76 1.59
N VAL A 117 -2.88 4.64 0.88
CA VAL A 117 -2.79 3.91 -0.39
C VAL A 117 -2.60 2.42 -0.10
N THR A 118 -3.63 1.61 -0.30
CA THR A 118 -3.63 0.17 0.01
C THR A 118 -3.29 -0.71 -1.19
N THR A 119 -3.31 -0.15 -2.40
CA THR A 119 -2.91 -0.85 -3.63
C THR A 119 -2.10 0.09 -4.52
N ILE A 120 -0.98 -0.41 -5.04
CA ILE A 120 -0.14 0.32 -5.98
C ILE A 120 0.09 -0.50 -7.25
N ARG A 121 0.15 0.19 -8.40
CA ARG A 121 0.67 -0.37 -9.64
C ARG A 121 1.98 0.31 -9.98
N THR A 122 3.07 -0.46 -10.04
CA THR A 122 4.34 0.07 -10.52
C THR A 122 4.37 0.11 -12.04
N VAL A 123 5.04 1.10 -12.61
CA VAL A 123 5.10 1.35 -14.06
C VAL A 123 6.54 1.55 -14.55
N GLY A 124 7.47 0.98 -13.84
CA GLY A 124 8.90 0.99 -14.12
C GLY A 124 9.69 1.04 -12.82
N GLY A 125 10.62 0.15 -12.68
CA GLY A 125 11.44 -0.03 -11.50
C GLY A 125 12.88 -0.35 -11.82
N VAL A 126 13.63 -0.87 -10.85
CA VAL A 126 15.00 -1.31 -10.97
C VAL A 126 15.05 -2.81 -10.77
N ALA A 127 15.61 -3.53 -11.72
CA ALA A 127 15.75 -4.98 -11.70
C ALA A 127 14.39 -5.65 -11.33
N ASP A 128 14.39 -6.52 -10.33
CA ASP A 128 13.24 -7.26 -9.83
C ASP A 128 12.71 -6.73 -8.47
N TYR A 129 13.02 -5.48 -8.13
CA TYR A 129 12.65 -4.93 -6.82
C TYR A 129 11.15 -4.91 -6.59
N ASP A 130 10.37 -4.55 -7.60
CA ASP A 130 8.91 -4.47 -7.50
C ASP A 130 8.31 -5.85 -7.19
N THR A 131 8.79 -6.92 -7.87
CA THR A 131 8.34 -8.29 -7.59
C THR A 131 8.79 -8.78 -6.22
N LYS A 132 9.98 -8.43 -5.77
CA LYS A 132 10.45 -8.75 -4.41
C LYS A 132 9.57 -8.10 -3.35
N ILE A 133 9.24 -6.81 -3.50
CA ILE A 133 8.35 -6.10 -2.56
C ILE A 133 6.95 -6.72 -2.60
N ARG A 134 6.40 -7.03 -3.78
CA ARG A 134 5.12 -7.75 -3.92
C ARG A 134 5.12 -9.06 -3.15
N ASP A 135 6.14 -9.90 -3.35
CA ASP A 135 6.19 -11.23 -2.77
C ASP A 135 6.41 -11.19 -1.25
N LEU A 136 7.22 -10.25 -0.76
CA LEU A 136 7.40 -10.02 0.67
C LEU A 136 6.11 -9.50 1.34
N ALA A 137 5.40 -8.59 0.68
CA ALA A 137 4.11 -8.08 1.15
C ALA A 137 3.05 -9.19 1.18
N ALA A 138 2.92 -9.96 0.09
CA ALA A 138 1.98 -11.08 0.00
C ALA A 138 2.26 -12.18 1.03
N ALA A 139 3.54 -12.37 1.40
CA ALA A 139 3.95 -13.29 2.46
C ALA A 139 3.81 -12.72 3.88
N GLY A 140 3.33 -11.48 4.05
CA GLY A 140 3.20 -10.81 5.34
C GLY A 140 4.54 -10.52 6.03
N LYS A 141 5.66 -10.53 5.29
CA LYS A 141 7.00 -10.29 5.84
C LYS A 141 7.33 -8.81 5.98
N ILE A 142 6.64 -7.96 5.24
CA ILE A 142 6.78 -6.50 5.29
C ILE A 142 5.40 -5.84 5.32
N LEU A 143 5.36 -4.63 5.86
CA LEU A 143 4.16 -3.79 5.83
C LEU A 143 4.20 -2.92 4.57
N ALA A 144 3.37 -3.27 3.59
CA ALA A 144 3.28 -2.59 2.30
C ALA A 144 1.88 -2.71 1.69
N PRO A 145 1.49 -1.86 0.71
CA PRO A 145 0.28 -2.05 -0.06
C PRO A 145 0.32 -3.35 -0.87
N ARG A 146 -0.83 -3.75 -1.40
CA ARG A 146 -0.87 -4.72 -2.50
C ARG A 146 -0.11 -4.14 -3.70
N VAL A 147 0.84 -4.88 -4.26
CA VAL A 147 1.68 -4.41 -5.37
C VAL A 147 1.34 -5.16 -6.66
N LEU A 148 0.98 -4.41 -7.70
CA LEU A 148 0.92 -4.88 -9.08
C LEU A 148 2.24 -4.50 -9.75
N ALA A 149 3.17 -5.46 -9.83
CA ALA A 149 4.55 -5.22 -10.20
C ALA A 149 4.76 -5.25 -11.71
N SER A 150 5.45 -4.24 -12.27
CA SER A 150 5.89 -4.21 -13.67
C SER A 150 7.38 -4.50 -13.85
N ASN A 151 8.21 -4.33 -12.81
CA ASN A 151 9.66 -4.34 -12.86
C ASN A 151 10.25 -3.27 -13.81
N MET A 152 11.26 -3.64 -14.62
CA MET A 152 11.91 -2.69 -15.52
C MET A 152 10.97 -2.24 -16.65
N ALA A 153 11.05 -0.97 -16.98
CA ALA A 153 10.36 -0.42 -18.13
C ALA A 153 10.96 -0.97 -19.43
N VAL A 154 10.08 -1.22 -20.41
CA VAL A 154 10.50 -1.53 -21.78
C VAL A 154 10.61 -0.22 -22.56
N SER A 155 11.78 0.03 -23.16
CA SER A 155 12.07 1.25 -23.91
C SER A 155 12.90 0.92 -25.14
N VAL A 156 12.81 1.78 -26.17
CA VAL A 156 13.72 1.71 -27.33
C VAL A 156 15.13 2.13 -26.90
N PRO A 157 16.18 1.68 -27.59
CA PRO A 157 17.54 2.15 -27.34
C PRO A 157 17.63 3.69 -27.39
N GLY A 158 18.20 4.29 -26.35
CA GLY A 158 18.27 5.75 -26.20
C GLY A 158 16.96 6.45 -25.77
N GLY A 159 15.88 5.71 -25.55
CA GLY A 159 14.62 6.24 -25.05
C GLY A 159 14.65 6.54 -23.53
N HIS A 160 13.51 7.01 -23.03
CA HIS A 160 13.35 7.25 -21.59
C HIS A 160 13.51 5.95 -20.81
N MET A 161 14.34 5.93 -19.78
CA MET A 161 14.69 4.75 -18.97
C MET A 161 15.58 3.69 -19.66
N ALA A 162 16.17 3.99 -20.84
CA ALA A 162 17.12 3.10 -21.53
C ALA A 162 18.53 3.15 -20.92
#